data_d79683fc705e280707e3160a792326a7
#
_entry.id   d79683fc705e280707e3160a792326a7
#
_cell.length_a   1.000
_cell.length_b   1.000
_cell.length_c   1.000
_cell.angle_alpha   90.00
_cell.angle_beta   90.00
_cell.angle_gamma   90.00
#
_symmetry.space_group_name_H-M   'P 1'
#
loop_
_entity.id
_entity.type
_entity.pdbx_description
1 polymer ?
#
loop_
_entity_poly.entity_id
_entity_poly.type
_entity_poly.pdbx_seq_one_letter_code
_entity_poly.pdbx_strand_id
1 'polypeptide(L)'
;MLSRIQHVAIVSENFVREAKFYEAILGMRRSKPGSAEEEKAIRTNYAMSVSDGYVGMTIIGRKPGYNPGLHHFGIDVDNIDEACARIKKRYPEIAVVKRPSNRPFATLGAHDPEGNYFDLTQEGMENRRDVYVEKAREDPRRIHHFKLRVMNPGAIEAFYRDLFDLKEEEKALEDPNYYLTDGKVTLIVTPWKMTDFEGAGIDRPGLEHLGFKVESVDLVKKQLAAMRESDPSMRERIISEASEGERRLALIASCRHGQYQFSDPDGVFIDITEK
;
A
#
# COMPACT_ATOMS: atom_id res chain seq x y z
N MET A 1 -1.41 -3.05 -22.67
CA MET A 1 -1.80 -1.91 -21.80
C MET A 1 -0.64 -1.67 -20.83
N LEU A 2 -0.21 -0.43 -20.63
CA LEU A 2 0.77 -0.10 -19.60
C LEU A 2 0.03 0.16 -18.29
N SER A 3 0.39 -0.60 -17.26
CA SER A 3 -0.18 -0.44 -15.93
C SER A 3 0.89 -0.15 -14.91
N ARG A 4 0.55 0.64 -13.88
CA ARG A 4 1.45 1.06 -12.82
C ARG A 4 0.74 0.92 -11.47
N ILE A 5 1.46 0.43 -10.47
CA ILE A 5 0.97 0.37 -9.09
C ILE A 5 1.32 1.70 -8.44
N GLN A 6 0.40 2.66 -8.46
CA GLN A 6 0.69 4.06 -8.11
C GLN A 6 -0.09 4.60 -6.91
N HIS A 7 -0.85 3.78 -6.23
CA HIS A 7 -1.63 4.23 -5.09
C HIS A 7 -1.68 3.20 -3.98
N VAL A 8 -1.70 3.69 -2.73
CA VAL A 8 -2.05 2.93 -1.54
C VAL A 8 -2.87 3.81 -0.60
N ALA A 9 -3.79 3.21 0.13
CA ALA A 9 -4.52 3.89 1.18
C ALA A 9 -4.37 3.15 2.50
N ILE A 10 -4.20 3.90 3.58
CA ILE A 10 -4.23 3.41 4.95
C ILE A 10 -5.34 4.14 5.72
N VAL A 11 -5.95 3.46 6.69
CA VAL A 11 -6.88 4.04 7.65
C VAL A 11 -6.17 4.21 8.97
N SER A 12 -6.15 5.43 9.48
CA SER A 12 -5.37 5.84 10.65
C SER A 12 -6.26 6.41 11.75
N GLU A 13 -5.93 6.13 12.99
CA GLU A 13 -6.53 6.80 14.15
C GLU A 13 -6.17 8.28 14.21
N ASN A 14 -4.97 8.64 13.71
CA ASN A 14 -4.50 10.01 13.63
C ASN A 14 -3.72 10.26 12.32
N PHE A 15 -4.45 10.49 11.25
CA PHE A 15 -3.90 10.64 9.91
C PHE A 15 -2.90 11.81 9.77
N VAL A 16 -2.98 12.84 10.61
CA VAL A 16 -2.01 13.94 10.62
C VAL A 16 -0.67 13.49 11.20
N ARG A 17 -0.72 12.71 12.29
CA ARG A 17 0.47 12.11 12.90
C ARG A 17 1.14 11.13 11.94
N GLU A 18 0.33 10.26 11.32
CA GLU A 18 0.85 9.28 10.36
C GLU A 18 1.52 9.96 9.17
N ALA A 19 0.92 11.02 8.60
CA ALA A 19 1.56 11.77 7.51
C ALA A 19 2.94 12.30 7.92
N LYS A 20 3.06 12.86 9.12
CA LYS A 20 4.35 13.33 9.67
C LYS A 20 5.36 12.20 9.85
N PHE A 21 4.90 11.02 10.30
CA PHE A 21 5.75 9.85 10.44
C PHE A 21 6.33 9.41 9.10
N TYR A 22 5.49 9.25 8.07
CA TYR A 22 5.93 8.87 6.73
C TYR A 22 6.84 9.93 6.08
N GLU A 23 6.61 11.22 6.36
CA GLU A 23 7.52 12.29 5.92
C GLU A 23 8.89 12.18 6.61
N ALA A 24 8.91 12.04 7.93
CA ALA A 24 10.13 12.09 8.72
C ALA A 24 11.01 10.83 8.60
N ILE A 25 10.39 9.65 8.56
CA ILE A 25 11.10 8.36 8.56
C ILE A 25 11.29 7.81 7.15
N LEU A 26 10.28 7.95 6.30
CA LEU A 26 10.28 7.31 4.98
C LEU A 26 10.44 8.31 3.82
N GLY A 27 10.67 9.59 4.13
CA GLY A 27 10.99 10.61 3.13
C GLY A 27 9.84 10.96 2.19
N MET A 28 8.62 10.49 2.48
CA MET A 28 7.44 10.85 1.70
C MET A 28 7.11 12.33 1.84
N ARG A 29 6.41 12.90 0.88
CA ARG A 29 6.13 14.35 0.85
C ARG A 29 4.66 14.61 0.59
N ARG A 30 4.15 15.63 1.24
CA ARG A 30 2.84 16.20 0.92
C ARG A 30 2.97 17.08 -0.33
N SER A 31 2.01 16.99 -1.23
CA SER A 31 2.05 17.71 -2.51
C SER A 31 1.94 19.23 -2.33
N LYS A 32 1.15 19.69 -1.37
CA LYS A 32 0.87 21.12 -1.16
C LYS A 32 0.65 21.41 0.33
N PRO A 33 1.70 21.26 1.18
CA PRO A 33 1.54 21.40 2.62
C PRO A 33 1.07 22.81 3.00
N GLY A 34 0.00 22.87 3.82
CA GLY A 34 -0.58 24.14 4.28
C GLY A 34 -1.36 24.91 3.21
N SER A 35 -1.63 24.32 2.04
CA SER A 35 -2.45 24.95 1.03
C SER A 35 -3.95 24.88 1.36
N ALA A 36 -4.74 25.79 0.76
CA ALA A 36 -6.19 25.78 0.91
C ALA A 36 -6.82 24.47 0.40
N GLU A 37 -6.23 23.84 -0.63
CA GLU A 37 -6.66 22.53 -1.13
C GLU A 37 -6.40 21.43 -0.11
N GLU A 38 -5.24 21.42 0.54
CA GLU A 38 -4.93 20.45 1.59
C GLU A 38 -5.85 20.64 2.80
N GLU A 39 -6.02 21.87 3.28
CA GLU A 39 -6.95 22.17 4.37
C GLU A 39 -8.39 21.77 4.04
N LYS A 40 -8.83 21.98 2.80
CA LYS A 40 -10.13 21.53 2.34
C LYS A 40 -10.22 20.01 2.35
N ALA A 41 -9.20 19.30 1.86
CA ALA A 41 -9.16 17.84 1.87
C ALA A 41 -9.21 17.28 3.29
N ILE A 42 -8.45 17.87 4.23
CA ILE A 42 -8.49 17.50 5.65
C ILE A 42 -9.90 17.65 6.24
N ARG A 43 -10.57 18.77 5.98
CA ARG A 43 -11.90 19.04 6.50
C ARG A 43 -13.00 18.20 5.86
N THR A 44 -12.97 18.02 4.53
CA THR A 44 -14.07 17.38 3.79
C THR A 44 -13.88 15.89 3.60
N ASN A 45 -12.66 15.42 3.39
CA ASN A 45 -12.36 14.02 3.15
C ASN A 45 -11.84 13.30 4.40
N TYR A 46 -11.45 14.06 5.42
CA TYR A 46 -10.84 13.54 6.63
C TYR A 46 -9.63 12.65 6.28
N ALA A 47 -8.73 13.20 5.48
CA ALA A 47 -7.58 12.50 4.94
C ALA A 47 -6.43 13.46 4.58
N MET A 48 -5.22 12.93 4.54
CA MET A 48 -4.03 13.57 3.98
C MET A 48 -3.40 12.68 2.93
N SER A 49 -2.65 13.28 2.00
CA SER A 49 -1.90 12.53 0.99
C SER A 49 -0.42 12.87 1.06
N VAL A 50 0.40 11.83 1.00
CA VAL A 50 1.86 11.91 0.86
C VAL A 50 2.30 11.06 -0.33
N SER A 51 3.49 11.30 -0.87
CA SER A 51 4.01 10.56 -2.02
C SER A 51 5.53 10.44 -1.96
N ASP A 52 6.05 9.38 -2.55
CA ASP A 52 7.48 9.20 -2.85
C ASP A 52 7.86 9.69 -4.27
N GLY A 53 6.91 10.32 -4.99
CA GLY A 53 7.07 10.77 -6.37
C GLY A 53 6.58 9.77 -7.41
N TYR A 54 6.40 8.49 -7.06
CA TYR A 54 5.83 7.47 -7.92
C TYR A 54 4.52 6.88 -7.36
N VAL A 55 4.50 6.52 -6.10
CA VAL A 55 3.30 6.05 -5.40
C VAL A 55 2.72 7.15 -4.53
N GLY A 56 1.43 7.45 -4.71
CA GLY A 56 0.66 8.30 -3.81
C GLY A 56 0.04 7.48 -2.70
N MET A 57 0.21 7.93 -1.46
CA MET A 57 -0.43 7.33 -0.30
C MET A 57 -1.50 8.26 0.26
N THR A 58 -2.74 7.77 0.37
CA THR A 58 -3.81 8.47 1.07
C THR A 58 -3.96 7.91 2.48
N ILE A 59 -3.77 8.77 3.47
CA ILE A 59 -3.96 8.45 4.88
C ILE A 59 -5.34 8.95 5.29
N ILE A 60 -6.28 8.02 5.48
CA ILE A 60 -7.69 8.28 5.75
C ILE A 60 -7.91 8.23 7.25
N GLY A 61 -8.49 9.30 7.83
CA GLY A 61 -8.91 9.28 9.23
C GLY A 61 -10.00 8.23 9.45
N ARG A 62 -9.84 7.44 10.51
CA ARG A 62 -10.77 6.36 10.85
C ARG A 62 -12.18 6.90 11.05
N LYS A 63 -13.14 6.26 10.42
CA LYS A 63 -14.58 6.50 10.54
C LYS A 63 -15.25 5.26 11.12
N PRO A 64 -16.45 5.39 11.70
CA PRO A 64 -17.22 4.23 12.12
C PRO A 64 -17.36 3.19 11.01
N GLY A 65 -17.09 1.92 11.30
CA GLY A 65 -17.12 0.82 10.34
C GLY A 65 -15.81 0.61 9.54
N TYR A 66 -14.82 1.48 9.68
CA TYR A 66 -13.50 1.29 9.08
C TYR A 66 -12.54 0.64 10.07
N ASN A 67 -11.84 -0.40 9.64
CA ASN A 67 -10.72 -0.96 10.39
C ASN A 67 -9.45 -0.14 10.14
N PRO A 68 -8.62 0.13 11.15
CA PRO A 68 -7.32 0.76 10.94
C PRO A 68 -6.38 -0.18 10.18
N GLY A 69 -5.37 0.39 9.53
CA GLY A 69 -4.36 -0.34 8.79
C GLY A 69 -4.46 -0.16 7.29
N LEU A 70 -3.80 -1.04 6.54
CA LEU A 70 -3.85 -1.05 5.08
C LEU A 70 -5.27 -1.32 4.59
N HIS A 71 -5.74 -0.48 3.65
CA HIS A 71 -7.12 -0.52 3.20
C HIS A 71 -7.26 -0.99 1.75
N HIS A 72 -6.53 -0.39 0.82
CA HIS A 72 -6.53 -0.74 -0.59
C HIS A 72 -5.30 -0.19 -1.30
N PHE A 73 -5.06 -0.66 -2.49
CA PHE A 73 -4.09 -0.09 -3.42
C PHE A 73 -4.78 0.37 -4.70
N GLY A 74 -4.03 0.96 -5.64
CA GLY A 74 -4.61 1.43 -6.89
C GLY A 74 -3.67 1.24 -8.07
N ILE A 75 -4.27 1.01 -9.22
CA ILE A 75 -3.61 0.80 -10.50
C ILE A 75 -3.94 1.96 -11.43
N ASP A 76 -2.90 2.59 -11.97
CA ASP A 76 -2.99 3.57 -13.04
C ASP A 76 -2.73 2.87 -14.37
N VAL A 77 -3.61 3.06 -15.34
CA VAL A 77 -3.53 2.44 -16.66
C VAL A 77 -3.46 3.50 -17.75
N ASP A 78 -2.86 3.17 -18.86
CA ASP A 78 -2.83 4.06 -20.04
C ASP A 78 -4.13 4.02 -20.87
N ASN A 79 -4.98 3.00 -20.65
CA ASN A 79 -6.26 2.83 -21.35
C ASN A 79 -7.33 2.25 -20.40
N ILE A 80 -8.13 3.12 -19.80
CA ILE A 80 -9.16 2.77 -18.83
C ILE A 80 -10.32 1.97 -19.46
N ASP A 81 -10.67 2.27 -20.71
CA ASP A 81 -11.76 1.58 -21.42
C ASP A 81 -11.35 0.14 -21.72
N GLU A 82 -10.10 -0.08 -22.10
CA GLU A 82 -9.56 -1.42 -22.31
C GLU A 82 -9.53 -2.21 -21.00
N ALA A 83 -9.08 -1.60 -19.90
CA ALA A 83 -9.09 -2.25 -18.59
C ALA A 83 -10.50 -2.67 -18.18
N CYS A 84 -11.50 -1.78 -18.30
CA CYS A 84 -12.89 -2.07 -18.01
C CYS A 84 -13.46 -3.17 -18.91
N ALA A 85 -13.10 -3.16 -20.22
CA ALA A 85 -13.53 -4.20 -21.15
C ALA A 85 -12.95 -5.58 -20.82
N ARG A 86 -11.67 -5.65 -20.44
CA ARG A 86 -11.01 -6.89 -19.98
C ARG A 86 -11.68 -7.44 -18.72
N ILE A 87 -11.95 -6.58 -17.71
CA ILE A 87 -12.68 -6.98 -16.49
C ILE A 87 -14.05 -7.54 -16.86
N LYS A 88 -14.86 -6.77 -17.59
CA LYS A 88 -16.21 -7.18 -17.98
C LYS A 88 -16.24 -8.50 -18.78
N LYS A 89 -15.25 -8.74 -19.64
CA LYS A 89 -15.16 -9.94 -20.45
C LYS A 89 -14.79 -11.19 -19.65
N ARG A 90 -13.84 -11.08 -18.71
CA ARG A 90 -13.29 -12.22 -17.95
C ARG A 90 -13.99 -12.48 -16.62
N TYR A 91 -14.50 -11.41 -16.00
CA TYR A 91 -15.11 -11.40 -14.68
C TYR A 91 -16.39 -10.55 -14.71
N PRO A 92 -17.43 -11.00 -15.45
CA PRO A 92 -18.65 -10.21 -15.65
C PRO A 92 -19.42 -9.91 -14.35
N GLU A 93 -19.15 -10.69 -13.29
CA GLU A 93 -19.71 -10.49 -11.94
C GLU A 93 -19.06 -9.32 -11.19
N ILE A 94 -17.87 -8.89 -11.60
CA ILE A 94 -17.14 -7.78 -10.94
C ILE A 94 -17.65 -6.45 -11.46
N ALA A 95 -18.28 -5.68 -10.58
CA ALA A 95 -18.72 -4.33 -10.90
C ALA A 95 -17.55 -3.33 -10.83
N VAL A 96 -17.36 -2.57 -11.90
CA VAL A 96 -16.49 -1.39 -11.90
C VAL A 96 -17.38 -0.17 -11.70
N VAL A 97 -17.17 0.57 -10.60
CA VAL A 97 -18.04 1.68 -10.21
C VAL A 97 -17.30 3.00 -10.19
N LYS A 98 -17.99 4.07 -10.59
CA LYS A 98 -17.44 5.44 -10.51
C LYS A 98 -17.35 5.88 -9.05
N ARG A 99 -16.19 6.42 -8.69
CA ARG A 99 -15.93 6.98 -7.36
C ARG A 99 -16.44 8.42 -7.26
N PRO A 100 -16.78 8.90 -6.04
CA PRO A 100 -17.07 10.31 -5.84
C PRO A 100 -15.91 11.21 -6.27
N SER A 101 -16.23 12.33 -6.90
CA SER A 101 -15.24 13.27 -7.48
C SER A 101 -14.28 13.91 -6.47
N ASN A 102 -14.58 13.82 -5.17
CA ASN A 102 -13.70 14.31 -4.10
C ASN A 102 -12.59 13.33 -3.69
N ARG A 103 -12.49 12.16 -4.31
CA ARG A 103 -11.41 11.20 -4.04
C ARG A 103 -10.14 11.60 -4.80
N PRO A 104 -8.97 11.70 -4.13
CA PRO A 104 -7.77 12.30 -4.74
C PRO A 104 -7.12 11.46 -5.85
N PHE A 105 -7.25 10.15 -5.83
CA PHE A 105 -6.66 9.25 -6.82
C PHE A 105 -7.71 8.54 -7.68
N ALA A 106 -8.72 8.02 -7.05
CA ALA A 106 -9.61 7.03 -7.64
C ALA A 106 -10.68 7.64 -8.54
N THR A 107 -10.67 7.31 -9.81
CA THR A 107 -11.79 7.58 -10.72
C THR A 107 -12.80 6.45 -10.68
N LEU A 108 -12.33 5.22 -10.71
CA LEU A 108 -13.13 4.00 -10.62
C LEU A 108 -12.65 3.16 -9.44
N GLY A 109 -13.52 2.31 -8.95
CA GLY A 109 -13.18 1.29 -7.95
C GLY A 109 -13.75 -0.05 -8.37
N ALA A 110 -13.02 -1.10 -8.07
CA ALA A 110 -13.41 -2.49 -8.28
C ALA A 110 -12.88 -3.37 -7.14
N HIS A 111 -13.17 -4.65 -7.19
CA HIS A 111 -12.55 -5.64 -6.30
C HIS A 111 -12.03 -6.81 -7.13
N ASP A 112 -11.06 -7.54 -6.60
CA ASP A 112 -10.64 -8.81 -7.18
C ASP A 112 -11.65 -9.94 -6.84
N PRO A 113 -11.47 -11.15 -7.35
CA PRO A 113 -12.40 -12.27 -7.08
C PRO A 113 -12.55 -12.65 -5.61
N GLU A 114 -11.62 -12.25 -4.74
CA GLU A 114 -11.68 -12.47 -3.29
C GLU A 114 -12.19 -11.27 -2.50
N GLY A 115 -12.60 -10.19 -3.19
CA GLY A 115 -13.16 -9.00 -2.56
C GLY A 115 -12.11 -7.99 -2.10
N ASN A 116 -10.84 -8.15 -2.46
CA ASN A 116 -9.84 -7.13 -2.18
C ASN A 116 -10.09 -5.92 -3.08
N TYR A 117 -10.41 -4.81 -2.45
CA TYR A 117 -10.74 -3.57 -3.14
C TYR A 117 -9.49 -2.94 -3.74
N PHE A 118 -9.61 -2.43 -4.97
CA PHE A 118 -8.59 -1.62 -5.62
C PHE A 118 -9.20 -0.43 -6.36
N ASP A 119 -8.43 0.64 -6.41
CA ASP A 119 -8.74 1.82 -7.21
C ASP A 119 -8.19 1.66 -8.62
N LEU A 120 -8.91 2.23 -9.62
CA LEU A 120 -8.50 2.22 -11.00
C LEU A 120 -8.62 3.63 -11.57
N THR A 121 -7.57 4.09 -12.25
CA THR A 121 -7.51 5.43 -12.84
C THR A 121 -6.66 5.48 -14.10
N GLN A 122 -6.72 6.61 -14.79
CA GLN A 122 -5.89 6.95 -15.93
C GLN A 122 -5.47 8.42 -15.83
N GLU A 123 -4.29 8.76 -16.30
CA GLU A 123 -3.83 10.14 -16.36
C GLU A 123 -4.81 11.03 -17.15
N GLY A 124 -5.10 12.23 -16.62
CA GLY A 124 -6.05 13.17 -17.22
C GLY A 124 -7.51 12.97 -16.82
N MET A 125 -7.86 11.93 -16.05
CA MET A 125 -9.23 11.75 -15.55
C MET A 125 -9.56 12.74 -14.42
N GLU A 126 -10.86 13.10 -14.32
CA GLU A 126 -11.38 14.13 -13.41
C GLU A 126 -10.96 13.95 -11.94
N ASN A 127 -10.98 12.71 -11.44
CA ASN A 127 -10.68 12.42 -10.05
C ASN A 127 -9.19 12.20 -9.79
N ARG A 128 -8.40 12.08 -10.85
CA ARG A 128 -6.96 11.90 -10.72
C ARG A 128 -6.30 13.25 -10.51
N ARG A 129 -6.13 13.56 -9.23
CA ARG A 129 -5.35 14.72 -8.81
C ARG A 129 -3.89 14.33 -8.66
N ASP A 130 -3.02 15.29 -8.86
CA ASP A 130 -1.61 15.10 -8.55
C ASP A 130 -1.45 15.00 -7.03
N VAL A 131 -1.42 13.77 -6.55
CA VAL A 131 -0.98 13.43 -5.18
C VAL A 131 0.55 13.26 -5.15
N TYR A 132 1.20 13.34 -6.31
CA TYR A 132 2.63 13.17 -6.50
C TYR A 132 3.33 14.51 -6.47
N VAL A 133 4.40 14.61 -5.68
CA VAL A 133 5.09 15.88 -5.44
C VAL A 133 5.96 16.27 -6.64
N GLU A 134 6.69 15.36 -7.21
CA GLU A 134 7.58 15.56 -8.36
C GLU A 134 7.80 14.24 -9.06
N LYS A 135 7.20 14.07 -10.23
CA LYS A 135 7.23 12.80 -10.99
C LYS A 135 8.63 12.34 -11.44
N ALA A 136 9.62 13.22 -11.45
CA ALA A 136 10.94 12.96 -12.01
C ALA A 136 12.05 12.83 -10.97
N ARG A 137 11.75 12.89 -9.67
CA ARG A 137 12.77 12.83 -8.64
C ARG A 137 13.03 11.40 -8.20
N GLU A 138 14.26 10.96 -8.32
CA GLU A 138 14.73 9.72 -7.70
C GLU A 138 15.03 10.00 -6.22
N ASP A 139 14.04 9.81 -5.38
CA ASP A 139 14.26 9.80 -3.94
C ASP A 139 14.88 8.46 -3.52
N PRO A 140 15.85 8.47 -2.60
CA PRO A 140 16.48 7.24 -2.12
C PRO A 140 15.48 6.33 -1.38
N ARG A 141 14.40 6.92 -0.83
CA ARG A 141 13.33 6.20 -0.13
C ARG A 141 12.07 6.20 -0.97
N ARG A 142 11.61 4.99 -1.29
CA ARG A 142 10.43 4.81 -2.12
C ARG A 142 9.69 3.53 -1.75
N ILE A 143 8.40 3.50 -2.00
CA ILE A 143 7.62 2.28 -1.91
C ILE A 143 8.14 1.29 -2.95
N HIS A 144 8.44 0.09 -2.48
CA HIS A 144 9.03 -0.98 -3.27
C HIS A 144 8.03 -2.11 -3.52
N HIS A 145 7.22 -2.47 -2.51
CA HIS A 145 6.26 -3.54 -2.65
C HIS A 145 5.06 -3.40 -1.71
N PHE A 146 3.98 -4.10 -2.07
CA PHE A 146 2.83 -4.39 -1.22
C PHE A 146 2.66 -5.89 -1.13
N LYS A 147 2.27 -6.39 0.05
CA LYS A 147 1.96 -7.81 0.21
C LYS A 147 0.48 -7.99 0.45
N LEU A 148 -0.14 -8.85 -0.36
CA LEU A 148 -1.55 -9.18 -0.35
C LEU A 148 -1.72 -10.67 0.01
N ARG A 149 -2.38 -10.96 1.13
CA ARG A 149 -2.78 -12.33 1.50
C ARG A 149 -4.13 -12.67 0.92
N VAL A 150 -4.22 -13.86 0.34
CA VAL A 150 -5.42 -14.33 -0.38
C VAL A 150 -5.63 -15.82 -0.17
N MET A 151 -6.86 -16.29 -0.38
CA MET A 151 -7.19 -17.72 -0.26
C MET A 151 -6.64 -18.54 -1.44
N ASN A 152 -6.69 -17.97 -2.64
CA ASN A 152 -6.23 -18.62 -3.87
C ASN A 152 -5.21 -17.75 -4.61
N PRO A 153 -3.93 -17.80 -4.23
CA PRO A 153 -2.91 -16.92 -4.78
C PRO A 153 -2.73 -17.06 -6.30
N GLY A 154 -2.87 -18.25 -6.86
CA GLY A 154 -2.76 -18.44 -8.31
C GLY A 154 -3.90 -17.80 -9.11
N ALA A 155 -5.13 -17.80 -8.58
CA ALA A 155 -6.25 -17.13 -9.23
C ALA A 155 -6.11 -15.59 -9.15
N ILE A 156 -5.64 -15.07 -8.02
CA ILE A 156 -5.44 -13.64 -7.83
C ILE A 156 -4.23 -13.14 -8.61
N GLU A 157 -3.15 -13.92 -8.66
CA GLU A 157 -2.02 -13.64 -9.55
C GLU A 157 -2.49 -13.52 -11.01
N ALA A 158 -3.19 -14.54 -11.53
CA ALA A 158 -3.72 -14.53 -12.89
C ALA A 158 -4.66 -13.34 -13.16
N PHE A 159 -5.48 -12.96 -12.17
CA PHE A 159 -6.34 -11.78 -12.26
C PHE A 159 -5.53 -10.51 -12.54
N TYR A 160 -4.55 -10.19 -11.69
CA TYR A 160 -3.78 -8.95 -11.84
C TYR A 160 -2.83 -8.98 -13.03
N ARG A 161 -2.17 -10.11 -13.29
CA ARG A 161 -1.30 -10.29 -14.46
C ARG A 161 -2.06 -10.08 -15.77
N ASP A 162 -3.16 -10.79 -15.94
CA ASP A 162 -3.86 -10.86 -17.21
C ASP A 162 -4.75 -9.65 -17.51
N LEU A 163 -5.25 -8.97 -16.47
CA LEU A 163 -6.05 -7.75 -16.66
C LEU A 163 -5.18 -6.52 -16.84
N PHE A 164 -4.03 -6.46 -16.16
CA PHE A 164 -3.21 -5.25 -16.07
C PHE A 164 -1.83 -5.40 -16.68
N ASP A 165 -1.55 -6.51 -17.36
CA ASP A 165 -0.24 -6.78 -18.00
C ASP A 165 0.97 -6.59 -17.05
N LEU A 166 0.78 -6.82 -15.74
CA LEU A 166 1.88 -6.82 -14.77
C LEU A 166 2.81 -8.00 -15.06
N LYS A 167 4.11 -7.77 -14.91
CA LYS A 167 5.12 -8.80 -15.18
C LYS A 167 5.32 -9.68 -13.96
N GLU A 168 5.34 -10.99 -14.17
CA GLU A 168 5.72 -11.93 -13.12
C GLU A 168 7.25 -11.95 -12.97
N GLU A 169 7.73 -11.86 -11.73
CA GLU A 169 9.13 -12.04 -11.39
C GLU A 169 9.43 -13.53 -11.19
N GLU A 170 10.64 -13.96 -11.55
CA GLU A 170 11.10 -15.33 -11.29
C GLU A 170 11.12 -15.65 -9.81
N LYS A 171 10.74 -16.89 -9.47
CA LYS A 171 10.71 -17.41 -8.10
C LYS A 171 11.19 -18.84 -8.05
N ALA A 172 11.60 -19.29 -6.86
CA ALA A 172 11.88 -20.71 -6.62
C ALA A 172 10.59 -21.54 -6.74
N LEU A 173 10.71 -22.78 -7.14
CA LEU A 173 9.56 -23.66 -7.38
C LEU A 173 8.72 -23.88 -6.11
N GLU A 174 9.37 -23.97 -4.96
CA GLU A 174 8.77 -24.16 -3.65
C GLU A 174 8.23 -22.86 -3.01
N ASP A 175 8.52 -21.69 -3.60
CA ASP A 175 8.00 -20.42 -3.09
C ASP A 175 6.49 -20.32 -3.33
N PRO A 176 5.65 -20.26 -2.28
CA PRO A 176 4.21 -20.19 -2.43
C PRO A 176 3.71 -18.80 -2.88
N ASN A 177 4.59 -17.80 -2.89
CA ASN A 177 4.24 -16.45 -3.26
C ASN A 177 4.30 -16.24 -4.78
N TYR A 178 3.56 -15.24 -5.28
CA TYR A 178 3.69 -14.70 -6.62
C TYR A 178 4.10 -13.23 -6.55
N TYR A 179 4.88 -12.79 -7.51
CA TYR A 179 5.47 -11.46 -7.53
C TYR A 179 5.13 -10.79 -8.85
N LEU A 180 4.24 -9.82 -8.82
CA LEU A 180 3.78 -9.08 -9.99
C LEU A 180 4.32 -7.67 -9.95
N THR A 181 5.06 -7.24 -10.95
CA THR A 181 5.69 -5.92 -10.96
C THR A 181 5.32 -5.07 -12.16
N ASP A 182 5.26 -3.76 -11.96
CA ASP A 182 5.20 -2.75 -13.02
C ASP A 182 6.61 -2.26 -13.43
N GLY A 183 7.66 -2.86 -12.86
CA GLY A 183 9.08 -2.49 -13.03
C GLY A 183 9.61 -1.51 -11.98
N LYS A 184 8.76 -1.01 -11.07
CA LYS A 184 9.14 -0.15 -9.94
C LYS A 184 8.58 -0.63 -8.62
N VAL A 185 7.34 -1.10 -8.63
CA VAL A 185 6.62 -1.61 -7.46
C VAL A 185 6.19 -3.04 -7.72
N THR A 186 6.33 -3.89 -6.72
CA THR A 186 5.93 -5.30 -6.78
C THR A 186 4.72 -5.56 -5.88
N LEU A 187 3.66 -6.13 -6.45
CA LEU A 187 2.56 -6.73 -5.71
C LEU A 187 2.93 -8.18 -5.39
N ILE A 188 3.10 -8.50 -4.11
CA ILE A 188 3.38 -9.86 -3.65
C ILE A 188 2.05 -10.49 -3.26
N VAL A 189 1.64 -11.53 -3.98
CA VAL A 189 0.44 -12.30 -3.69
C VAL A 189 0.85 -13.55 -2.91
N THR A 190 0.35 -13.70 -1.69
CA THR A 190 0.74 -14.77 -0.76
C THR A 190 -0.47 -15.54 -0.23
N PRO A 191 -0.38 -16.86 0.02
CA PRO A 191 -1.50 -17.60 0.58
C PRO A 191 -1.80 -17.13 2.02
N TRP A 192 -3.09 -16.97 2.34
CA TRP A 192 -3.59 -16.93 3.70
C TRP A 192 -3.97 -18.35 4.13
N LYS A 193 -3.59 -18.73 5.35
CA LYS A 193 -3.90 -20.04 5.92
C LYS A 193 -4.53 -19.87 7.29
N MET A 194 -5.37 -20.81 7.71
CA MET A 194 -5.94 -20.79 9.05
C MET A 194 -4.85 -20.77 10.15
N THR A 195 -3.69 -21.36 9.89
CA THR A 195 -2.52 -21.29 10.76
C THR A 195 -1.95 -19.88 10.93
N ASP A 196 -2.23 -18.97 10.01
CA ASP A 196 -1.82 -17.55 10.11
C ASP A 196 -2.71 -16.82 11.11
N PHE A 197 -3.99 -17.19 11.21
CA PHE A 197 -4.88 -16.72 12.27
C PHE A 197 -4.49 -17.31 13.63
N GLU A 198 -4.46 -18.64 13.73
CA GLU A 198 -4.16 -19.35 14.98
C GLU A 198 -2.76 -19.03 15.56
N GLY A 199 -1.79 -18.80 14.68
CA GLY A 199 -0.41 -18.60 15.08
C GLY A 199 0.07 -17.16 15.13
N ALA A 200 -0.47 -16.29 14.30
CA ALA A 200 0.01 -14.91 14.11
C ALA A 200 -1.09 -13.86 14.21
N GLY A 201 -2.33 -14.24 14.49
CA GLY A 201 -3.47 -13.34 14.63
C GLY A 201 -3.80 -12.57 13.33
N ILE A 202 -3.49 -13.14 12.16
CA ILE A 202 -3.88 -12.57 10.87
C ILE A 202 -5.28 -13.09 10.55
N ASP A 203 -6.28 -12.36 11.02
CA ASP A 203 -7.68 -12.80 11.11
C ASP A 203 -8.39 -12.95 9.76
N ARG A 204 -7.83 -12.40 8.69
CA ARG A 204 -8.46 -12.43 7.35
C ARG A 204 -7.45 -12.19 6.22
N PRO A 205 -7.81 -12.58 4.98
CA PRO A 205 -7.14 -12.11 3.77
C PRO A 205 -7.16 -10.57 3.66
N GLY A 206 -6.22 -10.01 2.91
CA GLY A 206 -6.10 -8.59 2.66
C GLY A 206 -4.65 -8.11 2.59
N LEU A 207 -4.46 -6.81 2.45
CA LEU A 207 -3.14 -6.19 2.48
C LEU A 207 -2.49 -6.39 3.85
N GLU A 208 -1.24 -6.86 3.86
CA GLU A 208 -0.48 -7.21 5.07
C GLU A 208 0.51 -6.13 5.47
N HIS A 209 1.41 -5.76 4.56
CA HIS A 209 2.45 -4.77 4.84
C HIS A 209 2.87 -3.97 3.60
N LEU A 210 3.56 -2.86 3.86
CA LEU A 210 4.23 -2.04 2.88
C LEU A 210 5.73 -2.29 2.93
N GLY A 211 6.37 -2.40 1.77
CA GLY A 211 7.82 -2.41 1.66
C GLY A 211 8.37 -1.11 1.10
N PHE A 212 9.46 -0.64 1.69
CA PHE A 212 10.20 0.52 1.20
C PHE A 212 11.63 0.15 0.85
N LYS A 213 12.11 0.65 -0.28
CA LYS A 213 13.54 0.75 -0.53
C LYS A 213 14.08 1.98 0.18
N VAL A 214 15.24 1.84 0.80
CA VAL A 214 15.93 2.92 1.53
C VAL A 214 17.42 2.91 1.21
N GLU A 215 18.08 4.04 1.42
CA GLU A 215 19.53 4.18 1.21
C GLU A 215 20.34 3.44 2.27
N SER A 216 19.81 3.30 3.49
CA SER A 216 20.47 2.60 4.59
C SER A 216 19.46 2.19 5.66
N VAL A 217 19.39 0.90 5.94
CA VAL A 217 18.60 0.33 7.06
C VAL A 217 19.07 0.89 8.40
N ASP A 218 20.39 1.00 8.60
CA ASP A 218 20.95 1.52 9.86
C ASP A 218 20.64 3.00 10.08
N LEU A 219 20.56 3.78 9.01
CA LEU A 219 20.15 5.18 9.10
C LEU A 219 18.69 5.29 9.54
N VAL A 220 17.79 4.49 8.96
CA VAL A 220 16.38 4.47 9.35
C VAL A 220 16.23 4.04 10.81
N LYS A 221 16.94 3.00 11.27
CA LYS A 221 16.94 2.58 12.69
C LYS A 221 17.37 3.70 13.63
N LYS A 222 18.41 4.46 13.28
CA LYS A 222 18.86 5.63 14.06
C LYS A 222 17.81 6.74 14.10
N GLN A 223 17.12 6.99 12.98
CA GLN A 223 16.05 7.99 12.93
C GLN A 223 14.84 7.57 13.74
N LEU A 224 14.43 6.30 13.70
CA LEU A 224 13.38 5.76 14.56
C LEU A 224 13.73 5.91 16.04
N ALA A 225 14.97 5.58 16.44
CA ALA A 225 15.42 5.75 17.81
C ALA A 225 15.38 7.21 18.27
N ALA A 226 15.90 8.14 17.44
CA ALA A 226 15.86 9.56 17.73
C ALA A 226 14.42 10.11 17.82
N MET A 227 13.52 9.62 16.97
CA MET A 227 12.12 10.02 17.00
C MET A 227 11.41 9.54 18.27
N ARG A 228 11.68 8.32 18.74
CA ARG A 228 11.14 7.82 20.02
C ARG A 228 11.47 8.71 21.21
N GLU A 229 12.68 9.31 21.19
CA GLU A 229 13.17 10.18 22.26
C GLU A 229 12.58 11.60 22.14
N SER A 230 12.51 12.14 20.93
CA SER A 230 12.11 13.54 20.70
C SER A 230 10.60 13.74 20.65
N ASP A 231 9.84 12.79 20.11
CA ASP A 231 8.38 12.83 20.02
C ASP A 231 7.76 11.44 20.30
N PRO A 232 7.45 11.12 21.56
CA PRO A 232 6.85 9.85 21.94
C PRO A 232 5.50 9.57 21.24
N SER A 233 4.79 10.60 20.76
CA SER A 233 3.51 10.39 20.04
C SER A 233 3.70 9.80 18.65
N MET A 234 4.90 9.92 18.09
CA MET A 234 5.30 9.37 16.79
C MET A 234 6.06 8.05 16.92
N ARG A 235 6.14 7.51 18.13
CA ARG A 235 6.76 6.21 18.36
C ARG A 235 6.01 5.14 17.58
N GLU A 236 6.77 4.29 16.91
CA GLU A 236 6.20 3.10 16.27
C GLU A 236 5.46 2.23 17.30
N ARG A 237 4.38 1.61 16.87
CA ARG A 237 3.64 0.69 17.74
C ARG A 237 4.49 -0.55 17.98
N ILE A 238 4.67 -0.90 19.25
CA ILE A 238 5.43 -2.09 19.62
C ILE A 238 4.65 -3.31 19.15
N ILE A 239 5.30 -4.13 18.34
CA ILE A 239 4.79 -5.45 18.00
C ILE A 239 4.90 -6.29 19.29
N SER A 240 3.80 -6.92 19.65
CA SER A 240 3.71 -7.69 20.89
C SER A 240 4.89 -8.64 21.06
N GLU A 241 5.47 -8.68 22.27
CA GLU A 241 6.46 -9.66 22.69
C GLU A 241 5.85 -11.07 22.92
N ALA A 242 4.53 -11.21 22.77
CA ALA A 242 3.87 -12.51 22.84
C ALA A 242 4.21 -13.36 21.60
N SER A 243 4.04 -14.67 21.73
CA SER A 243 4.33 -15.66 20.68
C SER A 243 3.62 -15.37 19.35
N GLU A 244 2.43 -14.77 19.38
CA GLU A 244 1.69 -14.31 18.20
C GLU A 244 2.42 -13.17 17.46
N GLY A 245 2.94 -12.18 18.18
CA GLY A 245 3.70 -11.08 17.61
C GLY A 245 5.01 -11.56 16.99
N GLU A 246 5.73 -12.47 17.65
CA GLU A 246 6.96 -13.08 17.13
C GLU A 246 6.70 -13.86 15.83
N ARG A 247 5.61 -14.63 15.76
CA ARG A 247 5.23 -15.35 14.54
C ARG A 247 4.83 -14.42 13.42
N ARG A 248 4.12 -13.32 13.72
CA ARG A 248 3.75 -12.30 12.75
C ARG A 248 4.98 -11.63 12.16
N LEU A 249 5.95 -11.25 12.99
CA LEU A 249 7.24 -10.73 12.54
C LEU A 249 8.00 -11.73 11.67
N ALA A 250 8.02 -13.01 12.05
CA ALA A 250 8.68 -14.04 11.26
C ALA A 250 8.03 -14.22 9.87
N LEU A 251 6.71 -14.11 9.77
CA LEU A 251 6.02 -14.14 8.48
C LEU A 251 6.39 -12.97 7.58
N ILE A 252 6.55 -11.77 8.15
CA ILE A 252 6.98 -10.58 7.39
C ILE A 252 8.46 -10.70 7.03
N ALA A 253 9.31 -11.10 7.99
CA ALA A 253 10.74 -11.29 7.77
C ALA A 253 11.07 -12.35 6.72
N SER A 254 10.14 -13.27 6.43
CA SER A 254 10.27 -14.23 5.33
C SER A 254 10.13 -13.60 3.93
N CYS A 255 9.74 -12.33 3.83
CA CYS A 255 9.65 -11.62 2.57
C CYS A 255 11.04 -11.46 1.94
N ARG A 256 11.24 -11.99 0.73
CA ARG A 256 12.54 -11.94 0.03
C ARG A 256 13.03 -10.52 -0.27
N HIS A 257 12.12 -9.56 -0.28
CA HIS A 257 12.40 -8.15 -0.55
C HIS A 257 12.73 -7.34 0.71
N GLY A 258 12.58 -7.93 1.90
CA GLY A 258 12.76 -7.24 3.18
C GLY A 258 14.09 -7.53 3.86
N GLN A 259 14.56 -6.58 4.67
CA GLN A 259 15.76 -6.71 5.52
C GLN A 259 15.50 -6.32 6.98
N TYR A 260 14.60 -5.41 7.24
CA TYR A 260 14.24 -4.98 8.59
C TYR A 260 12.76 -4.57 8.66
N GLN A 261 12.10 -4.99 9.72
CA GLN A 261 10.66 -4.80 9.92
C GLN A 261 10.39 -3.97 11.16
N PHE A 262 9.40 -3.09 11.05
CA PHE A 262 8.84 -2.30 12.14
C PHE A 262 7.37 -1.97 11.83
N SER A 263 6.71 -1.21 12.69
CA SER A 263 5.38 -0.70 12.39
C SER A 263 5.37 0.83 12.47
N ASP A 264 4.38 1.45 11.81
CA ASP A 264 4.08 2.85 12.07
C ASP A 264 3.39 3.03 13.43
N PRO A 265 3.09 4.26 13.87
CA PRO A 265 2.41 4.52 15.14
C PRO A 265 1.01 3.92 15.27
N ASP A 266 0.33 3.62 14.17
CA ASP A 266 -0.99 2.95 14.18
C ASP A 266 -0.89 1.42 14.06
N GLY A 267 0.30 0.89 13.75
CA GLY A 267 0.56 -0.55 13.68
C GLY A 267 0.51 -1.13 12.26
N VAL A 268 0.59 -0.30 11.22
CA VAL A 268 0.81 -0.80 9.86
C VAL A 268 2.23 -1.35 9.78
N PHE A 269 2.35 -2.60 9.35
CA PHE A 269 3.66 -3.22 9.18
C PHE A 269 4.42 -2.62 8.00
N ILE A 270 5.67 -2.33 8.23
CA ILE A 270 6.60 -1.76 7.26
C ILE A 270 7.83 -2.66 7.18
N ASP A 271 8.20 -3.00 5.97
CA ASP A 271 9.43 -3.71 5.65
C ASP A 271 10.36 -2.79 4.88
N ILE A 272 11.64 -2.75 5.22
CA ILE A 272 12.61 -1.92 4.49
C ILE A 272 13.77 -2.73 3.94
N THR A 273 14.31 -2.28 2.82
CA THR A 273 15.42 -2.91 2.11
C THR A 273 16.34 -1.89 1.46
N GLU A 274 17.64 -2.23 1.35
CA GLU A 274 18.64 -1.47 0.58
C GLU A 274 18.77 -1.99 -0.86
N LYS A 275 18.13 -3.11 -1.21
CA LYS A 275 18.25 -3.83 -2.48
C LYS A 275 17.43 -3.21 -3.61
#